data_2188e017351b66948de6de7ccdd7a2e4
#
_entry.id   2188e017351b66948de6de7ccdd7a2e4
#
_cell.length_a   1.000
_cell.length_b   1.000
_cell.length_c   1.000
_cell.angle_alpha   90.00
_cell.angle_beta   90.00
_cell.angle_gamma   90.00
#
_symmetry.space_group_name_H-M   'P 1'
#
loop_
_entity.id
_entity.type
_entity.pdbx_description
1 polymer ?
#
loop_
_entity_poly.entity_id
_entity_poly.type
_entity_poly.pdbx_seq_one_letter_code
_entity_poly.pdbx_strand_id
1 'polypeptide(L)'
;MFKLALNAGHGYETAGKRCLKSIDPKETREYELNRRICDKIAEILGGTDIKIIRIDNGKDIPIRSRAAMANTGDADLYLSIHHNAGIRGGAGGGIEAAGGGN
;
A
#
# COMPACT_ATOMS: atom_id res chain seq x y z
N MET A 1 -23.56 1.16 -3.50
CA MET A 1 -22.23 1.09 -4.15
C MET A 1 -21.18 0.73 -3.11
N PHE A 2 -20.43 -0.32 -3.37
CA PHE A 2 -19.35 -0.72 -2.47
C PHE A 2 -18.14 0.20 -2.67
N LYS A 3 -17.56 0.67 -1.57
CA LYS A 3 -16.40 1.57 -1.61
C LYS A 3 -15.19 0.88 -1.00
N LEU A 4 -14.14 0.75 -1.82
CA LEU A 4 -12.87 0.14 -1.44
C LEU A 4 -11.82 1.22 -1.26
N ALA A 5 -11.33 1.37 -0.03
CA ALA A 5 -10.15 2.20 0.22
C ALA A 5 -8.91 1.34 -0.05
N LEU A 6 -8.10 1.78 -0.99
CA LEU A 6 -6.96 1.04 -1.47
C LEU A 6 -5.67 1.79 -1.12
N ASN A 7 -4.91 1.23 -0.20
CA ASN A 7 -3.73 1.86 0.37
C ASN A 7 -2.46 1.21 -0.16
N ALA A 8 -1.64 2.00 -0.85
CA ALA A 8 -0.27 1.60 -1.17
C ALA A 8 0.61 2.01 0.01
N GLY A 9 1.16 1.03 0.73
CA GLY A 9 1.94 1.27 1.94
C GLY A 9 3.19 2.09 1.70
N HIS A 10 3.56 2.90 2.70
CA HIS A 10 4.75 3.76 2.72
C HIS A 10 4.71 4.87 1.66
N GLY A 11 5.88 5.40 1.33
CA GLY A 11 6.08 6.41 0.31
C GLY A 11 7.48 6.26 -0.27
N TYR A 12 7.83 7.08 -1.24
CA TYR A 12 9.16 7.02 -1.85
C TYR A 12 10.27 7.37 -0.87
N GLU A 13 9.99 8.22 0.11
CA GLU A 13 10.96 8.67 1.11
C GLU A 13 11.05 7.79 2.35
N THR A 14 10.23 6.74 2.45
CA THR A 14 10.26 5.87 3.63
C THR A 14 11.60 5.16 3.77
N ALA A 15 12.27 5.39 4.89
CA ALA A 15 13.60 4.84 5.13
C ALA A 15 13.59 3.31 5.17
N GLY A 16 14.58 2.68 4.53
CA GLY A 16 14.79 1.24 4.61
C GLY A 16 13.79 0.38 3.84
N LYS A 17 12.75 0.94 3.31
CA LYS A 17 11.71 0.18 2.59
C LYS A 17 12.04 0.13 1.10
N ARG A 18 13.05 -0.69 0.76
CA ARG A 18 13.56 -0.81 -0.60
C ARG A 18 14.22 -2.16 -0.81
N CYS A 19 14.40 -2.54 -2.08
CA CYS A 19 15.17 -3.72 -2.43
C CYS A 19 16.63 -3.56 -2.07
N LEU A 20 17.30 -4.69 -1.77
CA LEU A 20 18.74 -4.69 -1.56
C LEU A 20 19.45 -4.36 -2.87
N LYS A 21 20.46 -3.51 -2.78
CA LYS A 21 21.24 -3.09 -3.95
C LYS A 21 21.91 -4.27 -4.66
N SER A 22 22.25 -5.31 -3.93
CA SER A 22 22.85 -6.52 -4.49
C SER A 22 21.89 -7.31 -5.40
N ILE A 23 20.59 -7.15 -5.19
CA ILE A 23 19.55 -7.83 -5.96
C ILE A 23 18.99 -6.89 -7.03
N ASP A 24 18.77 -5.65 -6.66
CA ASP A 24 18.26 -4.61 -7.54
C ASP A 24 19.12 -3.36 -7.39
N PRO A 25 20.02 -3.08 -8.35
CA PRO A 25 20.88 -1.89 -8.29
C PRO A 25 20.11 -0.57 -8.21
N LYS A 26 18.85 -0.54 -8.65
CA LYS A 26 18.00 0.64 -8.57
C LYS A 26 17.41 0.85 -7.18
N GLU A 27 17.55 -0.15 -6.30
CA GLU A 27 16.98 -0.12 -4.96
C GLU A 27 15.49 0.24 -4.98
N THR A 28 14.72 -0.46 -5.82
CA THR A 28 13.28 -0.20 -5.98
C THR A 28 12.59 -0.12 -4.63
N ARG A 29 11.85 0.96 -4.43
CA ARG A 29 11.14 1.22 -3.18
C ARG A 29 9.92 0.30 -3.05
N GLU A 30 9.63 -0.11 -1.81
CA GLU A 30 8.43 -0.89 -1.53
C GLU A 30 7.18 -0.16 -2.01
N TYR A 31 7.09 1.15 -1.77
CA TYR A 31 5.94 1.94 -2.19
C TYR A 31 5.69 1.83 -3.70
N GLU A 32 6.73 1.83 -4.53
CA GLU A 32 6.55 1.72 -5.97
C GLU A 32 5.87 0.40 -6.36
N LEU A 33 6.30 -0.70 -5.73
CA LEU A 33 5.70 -2.01 -5.97
C LEU A 33 4.26 -2.06 -5.45
N ASN A 34 4.03 -1.50 -4.27
CA ASN A 34 2.69 -1.41 -3.69
C ASN A 34 1.75 -0.61 -4.58
N ARG A 35 2.23 0.53 -5.08
CA ARG A 35 1.46 1.40 -5.98
C ARG A 35 1.11 0.69 -7.29
N ARG A 36 2.05 -0.04 -7.86
CA ARG A 36 1.80 -0.81 -9.10
C ARG A 36 0.67 -1.82 -8.92
N ILE A 37 0.65 -2.52 -7.79
CA ILE A 37 -0.41 -3.48 -7.48
C ILE A 37 -1.74 -2.76 -7.28
N CYS A 38 -1.74 -1.65 -6.55
CA CYS A 38 -2.95 -0.84 -6.36
C CYS A 38 -3.48 -0.31 -7.71
N ASP A 39 -2.61 0.16 -8.59
CA ASP A 39 -2.99 0.61 -9.93
C ASP A 39 -3.64 -0.52 -10.72
N LYS A 40 -3.09 -1.73 -10.62
CA LYS A 40 -3.64 -2.90 -11.31
C LYS A 40 -5.00 -3.32 -10.75
N ILE A 41 -5.16 -3.28 -9.44
CA ILE A 41 -6.45 -3.56 -8.80
C ILE A 41 -7.50 -2.55 -9.28
N ALA A 42 -7.15 -1.27 -9.26
CA ALA A 42 -8.05 -0.21 -9.72
C ALA A 42 -8.43 -0.39 -11.19
N GLU A 43 -7.47 -0.79 -12.03
CA GLU A 43 -7.72 -1.08 -13.43
C GLU A 43 -8.69 -2.25 -13.60
N ILE A 44 -8.45 -3.36 -12.89
CA ILE A 44 -9.30 -4.56 -12.97
C ILE A 44 -10.72 -4.26 -12.50
N LEU A 45 -10.87 -3.46 -11.45
CA LEU A 45 -12.17 -3.11 -10.89
C LEU A 45 -12.84 -1.93 -11.59
N GLY A 46 -12.14 -1.28 -12.51
CA GLY A 46 -12.72 -0.21 -13.33
C GLY A 46 -13.89 -0.76 -14.17
N GLY A 47 -14.96 0.01 -14.22
CA GLY A 47 -16.18 -0.42 -14.93
C GLY A 47 -17.10 -1.31 -14.10
N THR A 48 -16.71 -1.67 -12.89
CA THR A 48 -17.60 -2.36 -11.93
C THR A 48 -18.32 -1.33 -11.05
N ASP A 49 -19.24 -1.80 -10.18
CA ASP A 49 -19.93 -0.93 -9.23
C ASP A 49 -19.04 -0.55 -8.02
N ILE A 50 -17.81 -1.04 -7.97
CA ILE A 50 -16.91 -0.75 -6.86
C ILE A 50 -16.25 0.59 -7.08
N LYS A 51 -16.44 1.49 -6.10
CA LYS A 51 -15.74 2.78 -6.10
C LYS A 51 -14.39 2.63 -5.40
N ILE A 52 -13.33 3.06 -6.04
CA ILE A 52 -11.97 3.03 -5.47
C ILE A 52 -11.65 4.37 -4.84
N ILE A 53 -11.19 4.33 -3.60
CA ILE A 53 -10.67 5.49 -2.87
C ILE A 53 -9.18 5.23 -2.69
N ARG A 54 -8.33 5.97 -3.40
CA ARG A 54 -6.88 5.79 -3.30
C ARG A 54 -6.34 6.49 -2.06
N ILE A 55 -5.54 5.75 -1.29
CA ILE A 55 -4.91 6.24 -0.06
C ILE A 55 -3.39 6.25 -0.28
N ASP A 56 -2.96 7.04 -1.23
CA ASP A 56 -1.53 7.22 -1.51
C ASP A 56 -1.31 8.46 -2.36
N ASN A 57 -0.17 9.10 -2.17
CA ASN A 57 0.21 10.28 -2.97
C ASN A 57 1.73 10.35 -3.21
N GLY A 58 2.43 9.24 -3.04
CA GLY A 58 3.89 9.18 -3.18
C GLY A 58 4.64 9.49 -1.90
N LYS A 59 3.99 10.07 -0.91
CA LYS A 59 4.59 10.41 0.39
C LYS A 59 4.24 9.36 1.43
N ASP A 60 5.03 9.32 2.49
CA ASP A 60 4.76 8.44 3.63
C ASP A 60 3.69 9.07 4.51
N ILE A 61 2.44 8.87 4.13
CA ILE A 61 1.29 9.39 4.87
C ILE A 61 1.18 8.64 6.20
N PRO A 62 1.05 9.35 7.34
CA PRO A 62 0.87 8.69 8.63
C PRO A 62 -0.35 7.76 8.65
N ILE A 63 -0.26 6.65 9.38
CA ILE A 63 -1.34 5.65 9.45
C ILE A 63 -2.67 6.27 9.86
N ARG A 64 -2.68 7.17 10.83
CA ARG A 64 -3.90 7.84 11.27
C ARG A 64 -4.54 8.67 10.16
N SER A 65 -3.72 9.35 9.37
CA SER A 65 -4.21 10.14 8.24
C SER A 65 -4.78 9.24 7.15
N ARG A 66 -4.16 8.09 6.92
CA ARG A 66 -4.68 7.12 5.94
C ARG A 66 -6.04 6.58 6.37
N ALA A 67 -6.19 6.23 7.64
CA ALA A 67 -7.46 5.78 8.19
C ALA A 67 -8.53 6.86 8.08
N ALA A 68 -8.18 8.11 8.38
CA ALA A 68 -9.09 9.24 8.24
C ALA A 68 -9.55 9.45 6.80
N MET A 69 -8.68 9.28 5.83
CA MET A 69 -9.03 9.38 4.41
C MET A 69 -10.07 8.32 4.03
N ALA A 70 -9.87 7.08 4.49
CA ALA A 70 -10.83 6.00 4.23
C ALA A 70 -12.18 6.28 4.90
N ASN A 71 -12.17 6.75 6.13
CA ASN A 71 -13.40 7.07 6.88
C ASN A 71 -14.15 8.25 6.25
N THR A 72 -13.43 9.28 5.84
CA THR A 72 -14.04 10.44 5.17
C THR A 72 -14.70 10.03 3.85
N GLY A 73 -14.14 9.07 3.16
CA GLY A 73 -14.73 8.53 1.93
C GLY A 73 -15.82 7.49 2.17
N ASP A 74 -16.16 7.18 3.41
CA ASP A 74 -17.13 6.14 3.77
C ASP A 74 -16.78 4.78 3.17
N ALA A 75 -15.52 4.39 3.26
CA ALA A 75 -15.09 3.11 2.74
C ALA A 75 -15.72 1.93 3.47
N ASP A 76 -16.15 0.94 2.72
CA ASP A 76 -16.69 -0.30 3.27
C ASP A 76 -15.58 -1.28 3.62
N LEU A 77 -14.45 -1.20 2.92
CA LEU A 77 -13.28 -2.02 3.17
C LEU A 77 -12.01 -1.19 2.97
N TYR A 78 -11.05 -1.38 3.86
CA TYR A 78 -9.72 -0.80 3.76
C TYR A 78 -8.74 -1.92 3.44
N LEU A 79 -8.15 -1.88 2.25
CA LEU A 79 -7.16 -2.87 1.82
C LEU A 79 -5.80 -2.21 1.69
N SER A 80 -4.84 -2.69 2.45
CA SER A 80 -3.47 -2.18 2.44
C SER A 80 -2.55 -3.16 1.72
N ILE A 81 -1.81 -2.66 0.76
CA ILE A 81 -0.86 -3.43 -0.02
C ILE A 81 0.55 -3.11 0.45
N HIS A 82 1.28 -4.13 0.83
CA HIS A 82 2.66 -4.04 1.26
C HIS A 82 3.49 -5.16 0.64
N HIS A 83 4.80 -4.95 0.61
CA HIS A 83 5.77 -6.00 0.35
C HIS A 83 6.57 -6.21 1.62
N ASN A 84 6.62 -7.46 2.08
CA ASN A 84 7.31 -7.76 3.33
C ASN A 84 8.82 -7.60 3.17
N ALA A 85 9.47 -7.06 4.21
CA ALA A 85 10.92 -6.91 4.24
C ALA A 85 11.45 -7.36 5.60
N GLY A 86 12.67 -7.91 5.60
CA GLY A 86 13.36 -8.26 6.83
C GLY A 86 13.82 -7.02 7.59
N ILE A 87 14.27 -7.22 8.84
CA ILE A 87 14.71 -6.13 9.72
C ILE A 87 15.83 -5.29 9.09
N ARG A 88 16.68 -5.91 8.26
CA ARG A 88 17.81 -5.26 7.60
C ARG A 88 17.54 -4.92 6.15
N GLY A 89 16.24 -4.92 5.75
CA GLY A 89 15.86 -4.84 4.35
C GLY A 89 15.93 -6.21 3.69
N GLY A 90 15.55 -6.27 2.41
CA GLY A 90 15.50 -7.53 1.68
C GLY A 90 14.25 -8.34 2.00
N ALA A 91 14.27 -9.63 1.69
CA ALA A 91 13.11 -10.51 1.83
C ALA A 91 12.73 -10.69 3.30
N GLY A 92 11.49 -10.41 3.62
CA GLY A 92 10.90 -10.77 4.90
C GLY A 92 10.42 -12.20 4.88
N GLY A 93 10.33 -12.81 6.06
CA GLY A 93 9.84 -14.18 6.18
C GLY A 93 8.37 -14.22 6.61
N GLY A 94 7.68 -15.25 6.16
CA GLY A 94 6.37 -15.60 6.67
C GLY A 94 5.22 -14.71 6.22
N ILE A 95 4.10 -14.93 6.87
CA ILE A 95 2.86 -14.20 6.63
C ILE A 95 2.66 -13.22 7.77
N GLU A 96 2.42 -11.96 7.43
CA GLU A 96 2.04 -10.95 8.40
C GLU A 96 0.54 -10.70 8.30
N ALA A 97 -0.15 -10.80 9.41
CA ALA A 97 -1.56 -10.46 9.50
C ALA A 97 -1.70 -9.19 10.33
N ALA A 98 -2.27 -8.16 9.75
CA ALA A 98 -2.64 -6.96 10.50
C ALA A 98 -4.00 -7.17 11.12
N GLY A 99 -4.15 -6.80 12.39
CA GLY A 99 -5.44 -6.82 13.06
C GLY A 99 -6.40 -5.83 12.42
N GLY A 100 -7.68 -6.14 12.42
CA GLY A 100 -8.70 -5.21 11.97
C GLY A 100 -8.71 -3.95 12.83
N GLY A 101 -9.10 -2.85 12.26
CA GLY A 101 -9.16 -1.57 12.96
C GLY A 101 -7.89 -0.72 12.85
N ASN A 102 -7.01 -1.13 12.04
CA ASN A 102 -5.83 -0.31 11.73
C ASN A 102 -6.16 0.84 10.82
#